data_2a1cd4141b941df146e2b4cf5623e0a3
#
_entry.id   2a1cd4141b941df146e2b4cf5623e0a3
#
_cell.length_a   1.000
_cell.length_b   1.000
_cell.length_c   1.000
_cell.angle_alpha   90.00
_cell.angle_beta   90.00
_cell.angle_gamma   90.00
#
_symmetry.space_group_name_H-M   'P 1'
#
loop_
_entity.id
_entity.type
_entity.pdbx_description
1 polymer ?
#
loop_
_entity_poly.entity_id
_entity_poly.type
_entity_poly.pdbx_seq_one_letter_code
_entity_poly.pdbx_strand_id
1 'polypeptide(L)'
;LLVRQLYNVGVLSMLIIVVSGVFIGMVLGLQGYLVLTTYSAETSLGMLVALSLLRELGPVVAALLFAGRAGSALTAEIGLMRATEQLSSMEMMAVDPLRRVISPRFWAGVISLPLLTVIFVAVGIWGGSLVGVSWKGIDSGFFWSAMQNAVDWRMDLVNCLIKSVV
;
A
#
# COMPACT_ATOMS: atom_id res chain seq x y z
N LEU A 1 -18.17 -6.19 14.88
CA LEU A 1 -17.86 -7.08 13.75
C LEU A 1 -16.86 -6.42 12.79
N LEU A 2 -17.12 -5.18 12.35
CA LEU A 2 -16.28 -4.43 11.40
C LEU A 2 -14.85 -4.19 11.92
N VAL A 3 -14.67 -3.83 13.21
CA VAL A 3 -13.34 -3.61 13.83
C VAL A 3 -12.51 -4.90 13.83
N ARG A 4 -13.12 -6.05 14.10
CA ARG A 4 -12.42 -7.34 14.07
C ARG A 4 -12.01 -7.72 12.64
N GLN A 5 -12.81 -7.37 11.65
CA GLN A 5 -12.47 -7.58 10.24
C GLN A 5 -11.36 -6.62 9.78
N LEU A 6 -11.40 -5.35 10.19
CA LEU A 6 -10.31 -4.39 9.96
C LEU A 6 -8.98 -4.89 10.53
N TYR A 7 -9.01 -5.48 11.72
CA TYR A 7 -7.81 -6.07 12.31
C TYR A 7 -7.28 -7.24 11.48
N ASN A 8 -8.14 -8.20 11.14
CA ASN A 8 -7.72 -9.39 10.39
C ASN A 8 -7.25 -9.06 8.96
N VAL A 9 -7.91 -8.12 8.29
CA VAL A 9 -7.60 -7.76 6.90
C VAL A 9 -6.49 -6.71 6.84
N GLY A 10 -6.54 -5.69 7.69
CA GLY A 10 -5.59 -4.58 7.70
C GLY A 10 -4.26 -4.93 8.39
N VAL A 11 -4.32 -5.24 9.69
CA VAL A 11 -3.10 -5.40 10.49
C VAL A 11 -2.26 -6.58 10.06
N LEU A 12 -2.87 -7.69 9.70
CA LEU A 12 -2.13 -8.86 9.21
C LEU A 12 -1.51 -8.64 7.82
N SER A 13 -2.03 -7.68 7.02
CA SER A 13 -1.41 -7.28 5.74
C SER A 13 -0.26 -6.28 5.93
N MET A 14 -0.18 -5.64 7.10
CA MET A 14 0.78 -4.57 7.37
C MET A 14 2.23 -5.02 7.22
N LEU A 15 2.55 -6.23 7.70
CA LEU A 15 3.91 -6.76 7.65
C LEU A 15 4.40 -6.91 6.19
N ILE A 16 3.59 -7.50 5.32
CA ILE A 16 3.99 -7.67 3.91
C ILE A 16 4.11 -6.34 3.20
N ILE A 17 3.23 -5.38 3.52
CA ILE A 17 3.24 -4.04 2.93
C ILE A 17 4.47 -3.24 3.38
N VAL A 18 4.83 -3.30 4.66
CA VAL A 18 6.03 -2.63 5.18
C VAL A 18 7.30 -3.21 4.57
N VAL A 19 7.45 -4.53 4.59
CA VAL A 19 8.63 -5.18 4.01
C VAL A 19 8.75 -4.89 2.52
N SER A 20 7.67 -5.08 1.77
CA SER A 20 7.66 -4.80 0.32
C SER A 20 7.91 -3.31 0.02
N GLY A 21 7.34 -2.40 0.83
CA GLY A 21 7.54 -0.96 0.69
C GLY A 21 9.01 -0.56 0.84
N VAL A 22 9.70 -1.09 1.87
CA VAL A 22 11.15 -0.85 2.06
C VAL A 22 11.94 -1.31 0.83
N PHE A 23 11.73 -2.55 0.38
CA PHE A 23 12.48 -3.10 -0.75
C PHE A 23 12.21 -2.34 -2.04
N ILE A 24 10.96 -2.03 -2.35
CA ILE A 24 10.59 -1.26 -3.54
C ILE A 24 11.17 0.15 -3.47
N GLY A 25 11.12 0.79 -2.30
CA GLY A 25 11.76 2.09 -2.08
C GLY A 25 13.27 2.05 -2.30
N MET A 26 13.95 1.03 -1.79
CA MET A 26 15.38 0.83 -2.01
C MET A 26 15.73 0.61 -3.49
N VAL A 27 14.95 -0.21 -4.19
CA VAL A 27 15.13 -0.46 -5.63
C VAL A 27 14.93 0.83 -6.43
N LEU A 28 13.87 1.59 -6.13
CA LEU A 28 13.63 2.88 -6.78
C LEU A 28 14.75 3.90 -6.49
N GLY A 29 15.23 3.94 -5.25
CA GLY A 29 16.36 4.78 -4.87
C GLY A 29 17.63 4.42 -5.64
N LEU A 30 17.94 3.15 -5.74
CA LEU A 30 19.13 2.67 -6.46
C LEU A 30 18.99 2.91 -7.98
N GLN A 31 17.87 2.53 -8.55
CA GLN A 31 17.61 2.69 -9.99
C GLN A 31 17.55 4.17 -10.37
N GLY A 32 16.85 4.97 -9.56
CA GLY A 32 16.77 6.42 -9.75
C GLY A 32 18.15 7.08 -9.67
N TYR A 33 18.98 6.68 -8.71
CA TYR A 33 20.35 7.18 -8.61
C TYR A 33 21.18 6.87 -9.87
N LEU A 34 21.14 5.64 -10.36
CA LEU A 34 21.88 5.24 -11.55
C LEU A 34 21.45 6.04 -12.79
N VAL A 35 20.17 6.32 -12.94
CA VAL A 35 19.67 7.14 -14.05
C VAL A 35 20.06 8.60 -13.88
N LEU A 36 19.90 9.16 -12.68
CA LEU A 36 20.18 10.58 -12.44
C LEU A 36 21.68 10.93 -12.50
N THR A 37 22.56 9.99 -12.18
CA THR A 37 24.02 10.18 -12.34
C THR A 37 24.41 10.41 -13.80
N THR A 38 23.74 9.78 -14.75
CA THR A 38 24.02 9.98 -16.19
C THR A 38 23.69 11.39 -16.66
N TYR A 39 22.82 12.10 -15.94
CA TYR A 39 22.40 13.49 -16.23
C TYR A 39 22.97 14.50 -15.24
N SER A 40 23.86 14.10 -14.33
CA SER A 40 24.39 14.96 -13.25
C SER A 40 23.31 15.63 -12.40
N ALA A 41 22.19 14.95 -12.21
CA ALA A 41 20.98 15.44 -11.50
C ALA A 41 20.70 14.68 -10.21
N GLU A 42 21.73 14.21 -9.52
CA GLU A 42 21.64 13.34 -8.32
C GLU A 42 20.84 13.97 -7.18
N THR A 43 20.87 15.29 -7.07
CA THR A 43 20.12 16.06 -6.07
C THR A 43 18.59 15.93 -6.22
N SER A 44 18.11 15.53 -7.40
CA SER A 44 16.67 15.35 -7.69
C SER A 44 16.16 13.95 -7.30
N LEU A 45 16.98 13.09 -6.69
CA LEU A 45 16.59 11.72 -6.34
C LEU A 45 15.37 11.69 -5.41
N GLY A 46 15.33 12.56 -4.39
CA GLY A 46 14.20 12.65 -3.45
C GLY A 46 12.87 12.95 -4.14
N MET A 47 12.91 13.89 -5.10
CA MET A 47 11.74 14.22 -5.93
C MET A 47 11.27 13.00 -6.74
N LEU A 48 12.19 12.32 -7.44
CA LEU A 48 11.85 11.17 -8.29
C LEU A 48 11.21 10.04 -7.47
N VAL A 49 11.83 9.67 -6.35
CA VAL A 49 11.33 8.59 -5.48
C VAL A 49 9.96 8.94 -4.92
N ALA A 50 9.78 10.15 -4.39
CA ALA A 50 8.53 10.56 -3.78
C ALA A 50 7.37 10.63 -4.80
N LEU A 51 7.58 11.25 -5.95
CA LEU A 51 6.54 11.38 -6.97
C LEU A 51 6.16 10.03 -7.59
N SER A 52 7.15 9.16 -7.85
CA SER A 52 6.88 7.81 -8.38
C SER A 52 6.05 6.98 -7.40
N LEU A 53 6.37 7.03 -6.10
CA LEU A 53 5.62 6.32 -5.07
C LEU A 53 4.23 6.91 -4.85
N LEU A 54 4.10 8.24 -4.73
CA LEU A 54 2.82 8.88 -4.44
C LEU A 54 1.84 8.80 -5.61
N ARG A 55 2.31 9.05 -6.83
CA ARG A 55 1.42 9.20 -7.98
C ARG A 55 1.03 7.90 -8.63
N GLU A 56 1.92 6.91 -8.65
CA GLU A 56 1.71 5.71 -9.45
C GLU A 56 1.96 4.40 -8.69
N LEU A 57 3.17 4.16 -8.23
CA LEU A 57 3.55 2.85 -7.69
C LEU A 57 2.89 2.55 -6.33
N GLY A 58 2.73 3.56 -5.48
CA GLY A 58 2.15 3.40 -4.16
C GLY A 58 0.77 2.74 -4.19
N PRO A 59 -0.24 3.38 -4.80
CA PRO A 59 -1.58 2.82 -4.83
C PRO A 59 -1.67 1.50 -5.59
N VAL A 60 -0.97 1.37 -6.72
CA VAL A 60 -1.02 0.16 -7.55
C VAL A 60 -0.42 -1.05 -6.82
N VAL A 61 0.79 -0.90 -6.29
CA VAL A 61 1.48 -2.01 -5.62
C VAL A 61 0.79 -2.37 -4.31
N ALA A 62 0.34 -1.38 -3.52
CA ALA A 62 -0.41 -1.63 -2.30
C ALA A 62 -1.71 -2.39 -2.58
N ALA A 63 -2.45 -2.00 -3.64
CA ALA A 63 -3.67 -2.70 -4.06
C ALA A 63 -3.39 -4.13 -4.51
N LEU A 64 -2.33 -4.37 -5.30
CA LEU A 64 -1.95 -5.72 -5.75
C LEU A 64 -1.56 -6.63 -4.58
N LEU A 65 -0.75 -6.14 -3.65
CA LEU A 65 -0.34 -6.89 -2.46
C LEU A 65 -1.53 -7.19 -1.55
N PHE A 66 -2.42 -6.22 -1.39
CA PHE A 66 -3.64 -6.38 -0.63
C PHE A 66 -4.59 -7.40 -1.29
N ALA A 67 -4.83 -7.27 -2.59
CA ALA A 67 -5.68 -8.19 -3.34
C ALA A 67 -5.15 -9.64 -3.29
N GLY A 68 -3.84 -9.82 -3.46
CA GLY A 68 -3.20 -11.13 -3.39
C GLY A 68 -3.38 -11.81 -2.04
N ARG A 69 -3.20 -11.07 -0.95
CA ARG A 69 -3.32 -11.63 0.41
C ARG A 69 -4.76 -11.64 0.92
N ALA A 70 -5.45 -10.51 0.89
CA ALA A 70 -6.80 -10.40 1.46
C ALA A 70 -7.83 -11.11 0.58
N GLY A 71 -7.67 -11.03 -0.75
CA GLY A 71 -8.53 -11.73 -1.70
C GLY A 71 -8.44 -13.25 -1.55
N SER A 72 -7.24 -13.80 -1.48
CA SER A 72 -7.04 -15.25 -1.29
C SER A 72 -7.59 -15.75 0.05
N ALA A 73 -7.33 -15.02 1.14
CA ALA A 73 -7.84 -15.35 2.47
C ALA A 73 -9.37 -15.33 2.51
N LEU A 74 -9.98 -14.33 1.91
CA LEU A 74 -11.44 -14.18 1.87
C LEU A 74 -12.10 -15.27 1.05
N THR A 75 -11.51 -15.62 -0.09
CA THR A 75 -11.98 -16.71 -0.94
C THR A 75 -11.89 -18.05 -0.24
N ALA A 76 -10.79 -18.32 0.46
CA ALA A 76 -10.61 -19.55 1.24
C ALA A 76 -11.65 -19.66 2.39
N GLU A 77 -11.90 -18.58 3.12
CA GLU A 77 -12.90 -18.57 4.19
C GLU A 77 -14.32 -18.80 3.67
N ILE A 78 -14.71 -18.12 2.59
CA ILE A 78 -16.04 -18.31 1.98
C ILE A 78 -16.16 -19.72 1.40
N GLY A 79 -15.11 -20.22 0.77
CA GLY A 79 -15.05 -21.59 0.27
C GLY A 79 -15.23 -22.63 1.37
N LEU A 80 -14.58 -22.43 2.52
CA LEU A 80 -14.73 -23.30 3.68
C LEU A 80 -16.17 -23.23 4.24
N MET A 81 -16.73 -22.05 4.40
CA MET A 81 -18.13 -21.88 4.87
C MET A 81 -19.13 -22.56 3.94
N ARG A 82 -18.87 -22.57 2.64
CA ARG A 82 -19.70 -23.27 1.65
C ARG A 82 -19.54 -24.80 1.75
N ALA A 83 -18.30 -25.27 1.89
CA ALA A 83 -18.00 -26.69 2.00
C ALA A 83 -18.56 -27.32 3.29
N THR A 84 -18.66 -26.54 4.37
CA THR A 84 -19.23 -26.96 5.67
C THR A 84 -20.74 -26.68 5.81
N GLU A 85 -21.42 -26.33 4.72
CA GLU A 85 -22.84 -26.00 4.67
C GLU A 85 -23.31 -24.89 5.63
N GLN A 86 -22.37 -24.08 6.15
CA GLN A 86 -22.71 -22.96 7.05
C GLN A 86 -23.53 -21.87 6.35
N LEU A 87 -23.30 -21.63 5.07
CA LEU A 87 -24.07 -20.67 4.27
C LEU A 87 -25.51 -21.15 4.09
N SER A 88 -25.72 -22.43 3.78
CA SER A 88 -27.06 -23.03 3.63
C SER A 88 -27.81 -23.06 4.95
N SER A 89 -27.14 -23.31 6.07
CA SER A 89 -27.74 -23.25 7.40
C SER A 89 -28.22 -21.84 7.76
N MET A 90 -27.44 -20.79 7.38
CA MET A 90 -27.87 -19.40 7.57
C MET A 90 -29.09 -19.02 6.73
N GLU A 91 -29.16 -19.50 5.50
CA GLU A 91 -30.32 -19.30 4.63
C GLU A 91 -31.58 -19.96 5.21
N MET A 92 -31.46 -21.18 5.76
CA MET A 92 -32.57 -21.85 6.42
C MET A 92 -33.06 -21.11 7.68
N MET A 93 -32.17 -20.37 8.35
CA MET A 93 -32.54 -19.51 9.48
C MET A 93 -33.04 -18.12 9.05
N ALA A 94 -33.34 -17.89 7.76
CA ALA A 94 -33.73 -16.61 7.18
C ALA A 94 -32.72 -15.46 7.41
N VAL A 95 -31.43 -15.78 7.54
CA VAL A 95 -30.33 -14.81 7.67
C VAL A 95 -29.63 -14.69 6.33
N ASP A 96 -29.62 -13.49 5.75
CA ASP A 96 -28.93 -13.21 4.50
C ASP A 96 -27.40 -13.28 4.68
N PRO A 97 -26.70 -14.28 4.08
CA PRO A 97 -25.27 -14.46 4.21
C PRO A 97 -24.47 -13.32 3.56
N LEU A 98 -25.01 -12.69 2.52
CA LEU A 98 -24.37 -11.56 1.85
C LEU A 98 -24.20 -10.36 2.79
N ARG A 99 -25.25 -10.01 3.51
CA ARG A 99 -25.24 -8.89 4.46
C ARG A 99 -24.39 -9.16 5.69
N ARG A 100 -24.36 -10.40 6.17
CA ARG A 100 -23.71 -10.73 7.44
C ARG A 100 -22.22 -11.11 7.28
N VAL A 101 -21.84 -11.70 6.16
CA VAL A 101 -20.50 -12.21 5.93
C VAL A 101 -19.73 -11.35 4.94
N ILE A 102 -20.27 -11.06 3.77
CA ILE A 102 -19.56 -10.42 2.67
C ILE A 102 -19.47 -8.91 2.85
N SER A 103 -20.58 -8.26 3.16
CA SER A 103 -20.65 -6.79 3.27
C SER A 103 -19.66 -6.18 4.28
N PRO A 104 -19.54 -6.67 5.53
CA PRO A 104 -18.59 -6.08 6.48
C PRO A 104 -17.13 -6.29 6.08
N ARG A 105 -16.82 -7.36 5.35
CA ARG A 105 -15.47 -7.63 4.84
C ARG A 105 -15.10 -6.73 3.68
N PHE A 106 -16.04 -6.50 2.78
CA PHE A 106 -15.86 -5.56 1.68
C PHE A 106 -15.58 -4.15 2.19
N TRP A 107 -16.39 -3.64 3.12
CA TRP A 107 -16.17 -2.32 3.73
C TRP A 107 -14.86 -2.24 4.52
N ALA A 108 -14.48 -3.30 5.20
CA ALA A 108 -13.19 -3.36 5.86
C ALA A 108 -12.03 -3.25 4.85
N GLY A 109 -12.15 -3.88 3.68
CA GLY A 109 -11.18 -3.77 2.59
C GLY A 109 -11.07 -2.35 2.05
N VAL A 110 -12.19 -1.74 1.71
CA VAL A 110 -12.25 -0.36 1.18
C VAL A 110 -11.63 0.66 2.13
N ILE A 111 -11.81 0.50 3.44
CA ILE A 111 -11.22 1.40 4.45
C ILE A 111 -9.74 1.08 4.69
N SER A 112 -9.35 -0.20 4.65
CA SER A 112 -7.96 -0.61 4.90
C SER A 112 -7.02 -0.22 3.79
N LEU A 113 -7.46 -0.28 2.52
CA LEU A 113 -6.62 0.01 1.34
C LEU A 113 -5.94 1.38 1.39
N PRO A 114 -6.66 2.50 1.53
CA PRO A 114 -6.02 3.81 1.57
C PRO A 114 -5.05 3.97 2.75
N LEU A 115 -5.38 3.39 3.91
CA LEU A 115 -4.51 3.44 5.08
C LEU A 115 -3.20 2.68 4.83
N LEU A 116 -3.28 1.48 4.25
CA LEU A 116 -2.12 0.66 3.91
C LEU A 116 -1.28 1.30 2.80
N THR A 117 -1.90 2.00 1.85
CA THR A 117 -1.19 2.75 0.80
C THR A 117 -0.37 3.89 1.37
N VAL A 118 -0.89 4.65 2.34
CA VAL A 118 -0.13 5.71 3.01
C VAL A 118 1.09 5.13 3.74
N ILE A 119 0.92 4.02 4.45
CA ILE A 119 2.03 3.34 5.13
C ILE A 119 3.07 2.85 4.11
N PHE A 120 2.62 2.23 3.01
CA PHE A 120 3.50 1.77 1.95
C PHE A 120 4.35 2.90 1.36
N VAL A 121 3.73 4.04 1.05
CA VAL A 121 4.44 5.21 0.51
C VAL A 121 5.43 5.78 1.52
N ALA A 122 5.04 5.95 2.78
CA ALA A 122 5.91 6.46 3.82
C ALA A 122 7.15 5.58 4.02
N VAL A 123 6.93 4.27 4.12
CA VAL A 123 8.01 3.29 4.28
C VAL A 123 8.86 3.17 3.00
N GLY A 124 8.24 3.30 1.82
CA GLY A 124 8.94 3.31 0.54
C GLY A 124 9.88 4.52 0.38
N ILE A 125 9.42 5.72 0.77
CA ILE A 125 10.27 6.92 0.79
C ILE A 125 11.43 6.73 1.75
N TRP A 126 11.17 6.17 2.93
CA TRP A 126 12.23 5.84 3.89
C TRP A 126 13.24 4.83 3.32
N GLY A 127 12.79 3.78 2.65
CA GLY A 127 13.66 2.83 1.95
C GLY A 127 14.51 3.49 0.86
N GLY A 128 13.93 4.40 0.07
CA GLY A 128 14.63 5.19 -0.93
C GLY A 128 15.70 6.12 -0.32
N SER A 129 15.40 6.73 0.84
CA SER A 129 16.36 7.57 1.56
C SER A 129 17.54 6.77 2.12
N LEU A 130 17.32 5.52 2.56
CA LEU A 130 18.41 4.64 3.01
C LEU A 130 19.45 4.44 1.90
N VAL A 131 19.01 4.21 0.69
CA VAL A 131 19.94 4.03 -0.45
C VAL A 131 20.55 5.37 -0.87
N GLY A 132 19.75 6.39 -1.06
CA GLY A 132 20.22 7.70 -1.54
C GLY A 132 21.18 8.38 -0.57
N VAL A 133 20.83 8.44 0.70
CA VAL A 133 21.61 9.13 1.73
C VAL A 133 22.71 8.23 2.30
N SER A 134 22.36 7.02 2.79
CA SER A 134 23.31 6.18 3.52
C SER A 134 24.32 5.46 2.63
N TRP A 135 23.90 5.00 1.44
CA TRP A 135 24.79 4.25 0.55
C TRP A 135 25.46 5.11 -0.50
N LYS A 136 24.75 6.08 -1.07
CA LYS A 136 25.27 6.93 -2.16
C LYS A 136 25.81 8.27 -1.69
N GLY A 137 25.60 8.63 -0.42
CA GLY A 137 26.20 9.81 0.20
C GLY A 137 25.56 11.14 -0.27
N ILE A 138 24.33 11.10 -0.79
CA ILE A 138 23.60 12.33 -1.08
C ILE A 138 23.30 13.01 0.25
N ASP A 139 23.52 14.32 0.31
CA ASP A 139 23.20 15.08 1.52
C ASP A 139 21.72 14.99 1.86
N SER A 140 21.42 14.64 3.12
CA SER A 140 20.07 14.45 3.59
C SER A 140 19.21 15.70 3.41
N GLY A 141 19.81 16.89 3.56
CA GLY A 141 19.11 18.15 3.37
C GLY A 141 18.58 18.32 1.94
N PHE A 142 19.41 18.00 0.95
CA PHE A 142 18.99 18.05 -0.46
C PHE A 142 17.92 17.02 -0.80
N PHE A 143 18.03 15.80 -0.27
CA PHE A 143 17.03 14.76 -0.50
C PHE A 143 15.64 15.18 -0.01
N TRP A 144 15.55 15.64 1.23
CA TRP A 144 14.28 16.03 1.84
C TRP A 144 13.73 17.34 1.28
N SER A 145 14.58 18.34 1.00
CA SER A 145 14.15 19.59 0.38
C SER A 145 13.65 19.41 -1.05
N ALA A 146 14.32 18.59 -1.86
CA ALA A 146 13.87 18.25 -3.20
C ALA A 146 12.50 17.55 -3.18
N MET A 147 12.28 16.65 -2.22
CA MET A 147 11.01 15.98 -2.02
C MET A 147 9.90 16.97 -1.63
N GLN A 148 10.16 17.83 -0.61
CA GLN A 148 9.16 18.76 -0.09
C GLN A 148 8.75 19.82 -1.13
N ASN A 149 9.69 20.27 -1.96
CA ASN A 149 9.40 21.26 -3.01
C ASN A 149 8.64 20.67 -4.19
N ALA A 150 8.75 19.36 -4.42
CA ALA A 150 8.13 18.68 -5.56
C ALA A 150 6.75 18.09 -5.27
N VAL A 151 6.48 17.75 -4.00
CA VAL A 151 5.24 17.10 -3.57
C VAL A 151 4.21 18.15 -3.16
N ASP A 152 3.11 18.24 -3.90
CA ASP A 152 1.92 18.96 -3.45
C ASP A 152 1.09 18.04 -2.54
N TRP A 153 1.28 18.21 -1.23
CA TRP A 153 0.68 17.36 -0.20
C TRP A 153 -0.83 17.20 -0.33
N ARG A 154 -1.54 18.25 -0.74
CA ARG A 154 -3.00 18.18 -0.89
C ARG A 154 -3.40 17.40 -2.14
N MET A 155 -2.81 17.73 -3.28
CA MET A 155 -3.19 17.11 -4.55
C MET A 155 -2.66 15.68 -4.66
N ASP A 156 -1.39 15.45 -4.33
CA ASP A 156 -0.76 14.14 -4.49
C ASP A 156 -1.28 13.11 -3.50
N LEU A 157 -1.54 13.48 -2.22
CA LEU A 157 -2.15 12.58 -1.25
C LEU A 157 -3.61 12.25 -1.60
N VAL A 158 -4.40 13.24 -1.97
CA VAL A 158 -5.81 13.00 -2.36
C VAL A 158 -5.87 12.10 -3.59
N ASN A 159 -5.04 12.35 -4.61
CA ASN A 159 -4.96 11.49 -5.79
C ASN A 159 -4.50 10.07 -5.45
N CYS A 160 -3.52 9.92 -4.56
CA CYS A 160 -3.04 8.62 -4.08
C CYS A 160 -4.17 7.84 -3.38
N LEU A 161 -4.92 8.50 -2.49
CA LEU A 161 -6.04 7.89 -1.77
C LEU A 161 -7.20 7.52 -2.71
N ILE A 162 -7.57 8.39 -3.65
CA ILE A 162 -8.61 8.08 -4.64
C ILE A 162 -8.20 6.89 -5.50
N LYS A 163 -6.97 6.89 -6.03
CA LYS A 163 -6.45 5.78 -6.84
C LYS A 163 -6.37 4.45 -6.08
N SER A 164 -6.19 4.48 -4.76
CA SER A 164 -6.13 3.25 -3.97
C SER A 164 -7.49 2.57 -3.80
N VAL A 165 -8.60 3.30 -3.98
CA VAL A 165 -9.98 2.78 -3.84
C VAL A 165 -10.58 2.40 -5.18
N VAL A 166 -10.14 3.03 -6.28
CA VAL A 166 -10.61 2.77 -7.65
C VAL A 166 -9.86 1.62 -8.29
#